data_3878efbfa6d26053a31d5e55924de1e0
#
_entry.id   3878efbfa6d26053a31d5e55924de1e0
#
_cell.length_a   1.000
_cell.length_b   1.000
_cell.length_c   1.000
_cell.angle_alpha   90.00
_cell.angle_beta   90.00
_cell.angle_gamma   90.00
#
_symmetry.space_group_name_H-M   'P 1'
#
loop_
_entity.id
_entity.type
_entity.pdbx_description
1 polymer ?
#
loop_
_entity_poly.entity_id
_entity_poly.type
_entity_poly.pdbx_seq_one_letter_code
_entity_poly.pdbx_strand_id
1 'polypeptide(L)'
;MSTVLIVDDSLTVRQMLSDQLRRSGFDVVEASDGEEAIAKIKASSPDLVVTDIVMPRKNGYELCRWIKSDPSTKDIPVVLCTSKSEEFDVYWGMKQGADAYITKPYHPPDLLAAVKRLLRAPRG
;
A
#
# COMPACT_ATOMS: atom_id res chain seq x y z
N MET A 1 -4.47 13.82 -11.20
CA MET A 1 -3.37 12.89 -10.88
C MET A 1 -3.83 11.95 -9.79
N SER A 2 -3.47 10.69 -9.91
CA SER A 2 -3.79 9.74 -8.86
C SER A 2 -2.85 9.93 -7.67
N THR A 3 -3.39 9.77 -6.48
CA THR A 3 -2.64 9.90 -5.23
C THR A 3 -2.41 8.52 -4.62
N VAL A 4 -1.16 8.22 -4.32
CA VAL A 4 -0.75 6.95 -3.70
C VAL A 4 -0.29 7.25 -2.28
N LEU A 5 -0.81 6.50 -1.31
CA LEU A 5 -0.34 6.55 0.07
C LEU A 5 0.71 5.46 0.26
N ILE A 6 1.91 5.86 0.69
CA ILE A 6 3.00 4.94 1.00
C ILE A 6 3.10 4.81 2.51
N VAL A 7 3.03 3.58 3.03
CA VAL A 7 3.10 3.30 4.46
C VAL A 7 4.27 2.38 4.74
N ASP A 8 5.27 2.87 5.46
CA ASP A 8 6.45 2.09 5.83
C ASP A 8 7.14 2.82 6.98
N ASP A 9 7.56 2.09 8.00
CA ASP A 9 8.23 2.70 9.16
C ASP A 9 9.69 3.04 8.86
N SER A 10 10.26 2.53 7.77
CA SER A 10 11.60 2.90 7.33
C SER A 10 11.55 4.17 6.49
N LEU A 11 12.13 5.24 6.98
CA LEU A 11 12.21 6.50 6.24
C LEU A 11 12.90 6.32 4.89
N THR A 12 13.97 5.54 4.86
CA THR A 12 14.74 5.30 3.64
C THR A 12 13.90 4.59 2.57
N VAL A 13 13.20 3.52 2.97
CA VAL A 13 12.35 2.77 2.04
C VAL A 13 11.19 3.65 1.57
N ARG A 14 10.56 4.38 2.49
CA ARG A 14 9.45 5.25 2.17
C ARG A 14 9.84 6.33 1.16
N GLN A 15 11.02 6.93 1.34
CA GLN A 15 11.52 7.93 0.40
C GLN A 15 11.82 7.35 -0.98
N MET A 16 12.40 6.15 -1.02
CA MET A 16 12.68 5.46 -2.29
C MET A 16 11.40 5.20 -3.09
N LEU A 17 10.39 4.67 -2.41
CA LEU A 17 9.10 4.40 -3.04
C LEU A 17 8.42 5.68 -3.51
N SER A 18 8.45 6.71 -2.65
CA SER A 18 7.84 8.00 -2.98
C SER A 18 8.49 8.64 -4.19
N ASP A 19 9.82 8.65 -4.24
CA ASP A 19 10.56 9.22 -5.36
C ASP A 19 10.24 8.50 -6.66
N GLN A 20 10.20 7.17 -6.63
CA GLN A 20 9.87 6.35 -7.80
C GLN A 20 8.48 6.69 -8.35
N LEU A 21 7.50 6.77 -7.46
CA LEU A 21 6.12 7.04 -7.88
C LEU A 21 5.94 8.48 -8.34
N ARG A 22 6.58 9.44 -7.67
CA ARG A 22 6.53 10.84 -8.12
C ARG A 22 7.14 11.02 -9.49
N ARG A 23 8.26 10.36 -9.77
CA ARG A 23 8.88 10.41 -11.11
C ARG A 23 7.98 9.85 -12.19
N SER A 24 7.07 8.95 -11.80
CA SER A 24 6.12 8.34 -12.73
C SER A 24 4.81 9.13 -12.84
N GLY A 25 4.74 10.30 -12.21
CA GLY A 25 3.61 11.23 -12.35
C GLY A 25 2.52 11.08 -11.30
N PHE A 26 2.75 10.30 -10.23
CA PHE A 26 1.77 10.18 -9.16
C PHE A 26 2.01 11.21 -8.06
N ASP A 27 0.93 11.67 -7.43
CA ASP A 27 1.04 12.39 -6.16
C ASP A 27 1.22 11.36 -5.05
N VAL A 28 2.02 11.70 -4.04
CA VAL A 28 2.35 10.77 -2.97
C VAL A 28 2.10 11.41 -1.61
N VAL A 29 1.44 10.64 -0.74
CA VAL A 29 1.29 10.94 0.68
C VAL A 29 2.00 9.84 1.45
N GLU A 30 2.61 10.14 2.59
CA GLU A 30 3.40 9.19 3.34
C GLU A 30 2.88 9.03 4.77
N ALA A 31 3.01 7.81 5.31
CA ALA A 31 2.71 7.49 6.70
C ALA A 31 3.74 6.50 7.21
N SER A 32 4.06 6.56 8.50
CA SER A 32 5.09 5.72 9.11
C SER A 32 4.55 4.47 9.80
N ASP A 33 3.23 4.38 9.98
CA ASP A 33 2.59 3.21 10.60
C ASP A 33 1.12 3.16 10.22
N GLY A 34 0.43 2.10 10.67
CA GLY A 34 -0.96 1.89 10.30
C GLY A 34 -1.93 2.91 10.88
N GLU A 35 -1.65 3.43 12.07
CA GLU A 35 -2.53 4.45 12.67
C GLU A 35 -2.44 5.76 11.93
N GLU A 36 -1.22 6.19 11.60
CA GLU A 36 -1.02 7.40 10.80
C GLU A 36 -1.66 7.22 9.42
N ALA A 37 -1.53 6.01 8.84
CA ALA A 37 -2.13 5.71 7.55
C ALA A 37 -3.64 5.89 7.58
N ILE A 38 -4.31 5.40 8.63
CA ILE A 38 -5.76 5.55 8.76
C ILE A 38 -6.15 7.02 8.81
N ALA A 39 -5.42 7.82 9.59
CA ALA A 39 -5.68 9.26 9.66
C ALA A 39 -5.53 9.93 8.28
N LYS A 40 -4.49 9.55 7.54
CA LYS A 40 -4.25 10.10 6.20
C LYS A 40 -5.30 9.66 5.20
N ILE A 41 -5.76 8.41 5.29
CA ILE A 41 -6.83 7.90 4.42
C ILE A 41 -8.11 8.69 4.65
N LYS A 42 -8.47 8.94 5.90
CA LYS A 42 -9.66 9.72 6.23
C LYS A 42 -9.56 11.16 5.74
N ALA A 43 -8.35 11.75 5.78
CA ALA A 43 -8.14 13.14 5.42
C ALA A 43 -8.04 13.36 3.91
N SER A 44 -7.43 12.44 3.17
CA SER A 44 -7.06 12.67 1.77
C SER A 44 -7.69 11.71 0.76
N SER A 45 -8.30 10.61 1.20
CA SER A 45 -8.91 9.60 0.32
C SER A 45 -7.99 9.22 -0.84
N PRO A 46 -6.84 8.56 -0.59
CA PRO A 46 -5.92 8.19 -1.66
C PRO A 46 -6.56 7.20 -2.63
N ASP A 47 -6.02 7.14 -3.84
CA ASP A 47 -6.51 6.24 -4.88
C ASP A 47 -5.95 4.84 -4.76
N LEU A 48 -4.84 4.67 -4.04
CA LEU A 48 -4.18 3.39 -3.83
C LEU A 48 -3.29 3.48 -2.61
N VAL A 49 -3.12 2.36 -1.90
CA VAL A 49 -2.24 2.27 -0.73
C VAL A 49 -1.18 1.22 -0.96
N VAL A 50 0.10 1.58 -0.77
CA VAL A 50 1.22 0.65 -0.73
C VAL A 50 1.70 0.60 0.71
N THR A 51 1.68 -0.57 1.34
CA THR A 51 2.06 -0.68 2.74
C THR A 51 2.97 -1.87 3.02
N ASP A 52 3.95 -1.69 3.92
CA ASP A 52 4.66 -2.80 4.51
C ASP A 52 3.72 -3.52 5.49
N ILE A 53 4.10 -4.71 5.91
CA ILE A 53 3.37 -5.49 6.90
C ILE A 53 3.90 -5.21 8.30
N VAL A 54 5.23 -5.28 8.49
CA VAL A 54 5.84 -5.16 9.81
C VAL A 54 6.02 -3.69 10.18
N MET A 55 5.13 -3.18 11.02
CA MET A 55 5.16 -1.79 11.45
C MET A 55 4.63 -1.72 12.89
N PRO A 56 5.05 -0.70 13.66
CA PRO A 56 4.50 -0.51 15.01
C PRO A 56 3.05 -0.04 14.94
N ARG A 57 2.38 -0.15 16.06
CA ARG A 57 1.01 0.30 16.34
C ARG A 57 -0.05 -0.48 15.58
N LYS A 58 -0.10 -0.41 14.27
CA LYS A 58 -1.03 -1.22 13.47
C LYS A 58 -0.27 -1.74 12.26
N ASN A 59 -0.20 -3.07 12.10
CA ASN A 59 0.57 -3.68 11.02
C ASN A 59 -0.18 -3.63 9.69
N GLY A 60 0.50 -4.02 8.60
CA GLY A 60 -0.07 -3.94 7.26
C GLY A 60 -1.26 -4.86 7.03
N TYR A 61 -1.31 -6.02 7.68
CA TYR A 61 -2.47 -6.91 7.60
C TYR A 61 -3.69 -6.24 8.22
N GLU A 62 -3.53 -5.65 9.40
CA GLU A 62 -4.60 -4.95 10.09
C GLU A 62 -5.08 -3.74 9.30
N LEU A 63 -4.14 -2.99 8.74
CA LEU A 63 -4.47 -1.83 7.91
C LEU A 63 -5.28 -2.26 6.68
N CYS A 64 -4.84 -3.30 5.99
CA CYS A 64 -5.53 -3.82 4.81
C CYS A 64 -6.96 -4.24 5.16
N ARG A 65 -7.12 -5.01 6.24
CA ARG A 65 -8.45 -5.44 6.71
C ARG A 65 -9.33 -4.25 7.02
N TRP A 66 -8.78 -3.24 7.70
CA TRP A 66 -9.53 -2.03 8.03
C TRP A 66 -10.04 -1.33 6.75
N ILE A 67 -9.14 -1.16 5.77
CA ILE A 67 -9.50 -0.53 4.50
C ILE A 67 -10.64 -1.30 3.81
N LYS A 68 -10.53 -2.63 3.77
CA LYS A 68 -11.47 -3.48 3.05
C LYS A 68 -12.79 -3.69 3.78
N SER A 69 -12.86 -3.36 5.06
CA SER A 69 -14.08 -3.58 5.87
C SER A 69 -14.99 -2.35 5.95
N ASP A 70 -14.54 -1.19 5.49
CA ASP A 70 -15.34 0.04 5.57
C ASP A 70 -15.89 0.36 4.17
N PRO A 71 -17.21 0.59 4.04
CA PRO A 71 -17.80 0.91 2.74
C PRO A 71 -17.19 2.12 2.04
N SER A 72 -16.66 3.09 2.80
CA SER A 72 -16.06 4.29 2.21
C SER A 72 -14.64 4.07 1.67
N THR A 73 -13.98 2.97 2.04
CA THR A 73 -12.58 2.72 1.66
C THR A 73 -12.36 1.36 0.98
N LYS A 74 -13.34 0.47 1.01
CA LYS A 74 -13.15 -0.92 0.55
C LYS A 74 -12.70 -1.05 -0.90
N ASP A 75 -13.00 -0.06 -1.73
CA ASP A 75 -12.63 -0.09 -3.15
C ASP A 75 -11.23 0.46 -3.43
N ILE A 76 -10.55 1.00 -2.40
CA ILE A 76 -9.17 1.46 -2.55
C ILE A 76 -8.26 0.23 -2.70
N PRO A 77 -7.51 0.11 -3.82
CA PRO A 77 -6.57 -1.00 -3.98
C PRO A 77 -5.45 -0.93 -2.94
N VAL A 78 -5.05 -2.10 -2.42
CA VAL A 78 -3.98 -2.22 -1.45
C VAL A 78 -2.89 -3.13 -1.99
N VAL A 79 -1.66 -2.63 -2.04
CA VAL A 79 -0.47 -3.39 -2.42
C VAL A 79 0.35 -3.59 -1.14
N LEU A 80 0.61 -4.85 -0.78
CA LEU A 80 1.53 -5.17 0.31
C LEU A 80 2.93 -5.28 -0.28
N CYS A 81 3.88 -4.49 0.24
CA CYS A 81 5.27 -4.47 -0.24
C CYS A 81 6.17 -4.70 0.98
N THR A 82 6.71 -5.90 1.13
CA THR A 82 7.28 -6.34 2.39
C THR A 82 8.39 -7.37 2.20
N SER A 83 9.26 -7.53 3.21
CA SER A 83 10.28 -8.58 3.22
C SER A 83 9.75 -9.94 3.63
N LYS A 84 8.50 -10.05 4.08
CA LYS A 84 7.86 -11.33 4.40
C LYS A 84 7.56 -12.06 3.10
N SER A 85 8.31 -13.14 2.81
CA SER A 85 8.27 -13.80 1.51
C SER A 85 7.76 -15.25 1.53
N GLU A 86 7.38 -15.76 2.69
CA GLU A 86 6.88 -17.14 2.79
C GLU A 86 5.51 -17.27 2.14
N GLU A 87 5.21 -18.45 1.63
CA GLU A 87 3.89 -18.71 1.04
C GLU A 87 2.76 -18.36 1.98
N PHE A 88 2.93 -18.69 3.27
CA PHE A 88 1.94 -18.38 4.29
C PHE A 88 1.71 -16.87 4.41
N ASP A 89 2.78 -16.09 4.36
CA ASP A 89 2.67 -14.62 4.45
C ASP A 89 1.84 -14.06 3.29
N VAL A 90 2.12 -14.53 2.09
CA VAL A 90 1.40 -14.10 0.88
C VAL A 90 -0.07 -14.51 0.97
N TYR A 91 -0.32 -15.77 1.34
CA TYR A 91 -1.69 -16.28 1.47
C TYR A 91 -2.48 -15.44 2.48
N TRP A 92 -1.87 -15.16 3.65
CA TRP A 92 -2.54 -14.40 4.69
C TRP A 92 -2.81 -12.95 4.26
N GLY A 93 -1.87 -12.34 3.53
CA GLY A 93 -2.07 -10.99 2.99
C GLY A 93 -3.23 -10.92 2.03
N MET A 94 -3.31 -11.85 1.09
CA MET A 94 -4.42 -11.90 0.14
C MET A 94 -5.74 -12.18 0.84
N LYS A 95 -5.72 -12.97 1.93
CA LYS A 95 -6.88 -13.24 2.77
C LYS A 95 -7.43 -11.97 3.44
N GLN A 96 -6.55 -11.02 3.76
CA GLN A 96 -6.98 -9.73 4.32
C GLN A 96 -7.58 -8.80 3.26
N GLY A 97 -7.53 -9.20 1.99
CA GLY A 97 -8.12 -8.44 0.90
C GLY A 97 -7.11 -7.65 0.06
N ALA A 98 -5.81 -7.90 0.22
CA ALA A 98 -4.81 -7.23 -0.60
C ALA A 98 -5.02 -7.52 -2.08
N ASP A 99 -4.76 -6.53 -2.92
CA ASP A 99 -4.91 -6.64 -4.37
C ASP A 99 -3.62 -7.07 -5.05
N ALA A 100 -2.48 -6.86 -4.40
CA ALA A 100 -1.18 -7.34 -4.88
C ALA A 100 -0.22 -7.51 -3.71
N TYR A 101 0.80 -8.36 -3.90
CA TYR A 101 1.81 -8.63 -2.89
C TYR A 101 3.17 -8.61 -3.56
N ILE A 102 4.05 -7.73 -3.09
CA ILE A 102 5.39 -7.57 -3.68
C ILE A 102 6.42 -7.80 -2.58
N THR A 103 7.39 -8.67 -2.84
CA THR A 103 8.42 -9.03 -1.87
C THR A 103 9.64 -8.13 -2.03
N LYS A 104 10.17 -7.62 -0.92
CA LYS A 104 11.44 -6.88 -0.91
C LYS A 104 12.62 -7.85 -0.87
N PRO A 105 13.76 -7.53 -1.48
CA PRO A 105 13.97 -6.33 -2.29
C PRO A 105 13.15 -6.40 -3.57
N TYR A 106 12.41 -5.36 -3.87
CA TYR A 106 11.51 -5.35 -5.01
C TYR A 106 12.21 -4.84 -6.27
N HIS A 107 11.72 -5.28 -7.41
CA HIS A 107 12.15 -4.79 -8.71
C HIS A 107 11.28 -3.58 -9.07
N PRO A 108 11.86 -2.36 -9.20
CA PRO A 108 11.05 -1.15 -9.39
C PRO A 108 9.98 -1.23 -10.49
N PRO A 109 10.26 -1.79 -11.69
CA PRO A 109 9.21 -1.91 -12.71
C PRO A 109 8.02 -2.75 -12.27
N ASP A 110 8.22 -3.75 -11.41
CA ASP A 110 7.14 -4.63 -10.94
C ASP A 110 6.16 -3.86 -10.05
N LEU A 111 6.68 -3.04 -9.13
CA LEU A 111 5.83 -2.21 -8.29
C LEU A 111 5.04 -1.22 -9.15
N LEU A 112 5.72 -0.54 -10.05
CA LEU A 112 5.08 0.46 -10.90
C LEU A 112 3.99 -0.19 -11.77
N ALA A 113 4.27 -1.38 -12.32
CA ALA A 113 3.30 -2.10 -13.13
C ALA A 113 2.05 -2.46 -12.31
N ALA A 114 2.23 -2.93 -11.07
CA ALA A 114 1.11 -3.26 -10.19
C ALA A 114 0.26 -2.03 -9.87
N VAL A 115 0.91 -0.91 -9.55
CA VAL A 115 0.21 0.35 -9.24
C VAL A 115 -0.60 0.80 -10.46
N LYS A 116 0.02 0.83 -11.64
CA LYS A 116 -0.67 1.26 -12.86
C LYS A 116 -1.84 0.34 -13.21
N ARG A 117 -1.65 -0.97 -13.09
CA ARG A 117 -2.69 -1.96 -13.37
C ARG A 117 -3.91 -1.75 -12.46
N LEU A 118 -3.65 -1.59 -11.17
CA LEU A 118 -4.73 -1.46 -10.19
C LEU A 118 -5.48 -0.14 -10.32
N LEU A 119 -4.78 0.93 -10.68
CA LEU A 119 -5.42 2.24 -10.87
C LEU A 119 -6.27 2.30 -12.15
N ARG A 120 -5.99 1.45 -13.13
CA ARG A 120 -6.78 1.37 -14.36
C ARG A 120 -7.99 0.45 -14.25
N ALA A 121 -8.01 -0.44 -13.26
CA ALA A 121 -9.11 -1.38 -13.08
C ALA A 121 -10.35 -0.64 -12.60
N PRO A 122 -11.56 -1.03 -13.06
CA PRO A 122 -12.79 -0.47 -12.52
C PRO A 122 -12.89 -0.75 -11.02
N ARG A 123 -13.30 0.26 -10.25
CA ARG A 123 -13.47 0.12 -8.80
C ARG A 123 -14.94 -0.05 -8.46
N GLY A 124 -15.20 -0.89 -7.48
CA GLY A 124 -16.54 -1.11 -6.98
C GLY A 124 -17.23 -2.25 -7.59
#